data_8b08ca3c8b1ce6527391cda86a76e129
#
_entry.id   8b08ca3c8b1ce6527391cda86a76e129
#
_cell.length_a   1.000
_cell.length_b   1.000
_cell.length_c   1.000
_cell.angle_alpha   90.00
_cell.angle_beta   90.00
_cell.angle_gamma   90.00
#
_symmetry.space_group_name_H-M   'P 1'
#
loop_
_entity.id
_entity.type
_entity.pdbx_description
1 polymer ?
#
loop_
_entity_poly.entity_id
_entity_poly.type
_entity_poly.pdbx_seq_one_letter_code
_entity_poly.pdbx_strand_id
1 'polypeptide(L)'
;DAGAGQATSLTATLRPLFADEAERDAFATRHAAETIPTGDLATASGPLFWGLDAGSTTIKSVVMTADGAIVHRHYAGNGGDPVKAALGIVKEVREALPADAYLARCCVTGYGEGLVQAALRVDQGEIETMAHYRAAEAIAPGVTSVIDIGGQDMKCLRVRGGALDSIAVNEACS
;
A
#
# COMPACT_ATOMS: atom_id res chain seq x y z
N ASP A 1 -29.94 49.48 -0.60
CA ASP A 1 -29.93 48.48 0.49
C ASP A 1 -29.58 47.13 -0.10
N ALA A 2 -28.32 46.80 0.00
CA ALA A 2 -27.77 45.50 -0.43
C ALA A 2 -27.73 44.59 0.79
N GLY A 3 -28.55 43.54 0.77
CA GLY A 3 -28.53 42.49 1.78
C GLY A 3 -27.23 41.72 1.75
N ALA A 4 -26.42 41.87 2.80
CA ALA A 4 -25.28 41.04 3.05
C ALA A 4 -25.75 39.63 3.43
N GLY A 5 -25.64 38.69 2.48
CA GLY A 5 -25.84 37.27 2.72
C GLY A 5 -24.78 36.78 3.71
N GLN A 6 -25.20 36.36 4.88
CA GLN A 6 -24.36 35.68 5.84
C GLN A 6 -23.88 34.35 5.23
N ALA A 7 -22.59 34.25 4.94
CA ALA A 7 -21.96 32.98 4.64
C ALA A 7 -21.99 32.12 5.91
N THR A 8 -22.91 31.16 5.95
CA THR A 8 -22.96 30.13 6.99
C THR A 8 -21.71 29.29 6.86
N SER A 9 -20.79 29.42 7.81
CA SER A 9 -19.59 28.59 7.90
C SER A 9 -20.00 27.14 8.10
N LEU A 10 -19.76 26.31 7.08
CA LEU A 10 -19.97 24.84 7.11
C LEU A 10 -19.04 24.10 8.09
N THR A 11 -18.12 24.81 8.74
CA THR A 11 -17.14 24.25 9.67
C THR A 11 -17.69 23.98 11.09
N ALA A 12 -18.93 24.39 11.40
CA ALA A 12 -19.49 24.34 12.76
C ALA A 12 -20.27 23.05 13.09
N THR A 13 -20.37 22.07 12.17
CA THR A 13 -21.28 20.93 12.33
C THR A 13 -20.63 19.58 12.63
N LEU A 14 -19.30 19.46 12.50
CA LEU A 14 -18.61 18.22 12.82
C LEU A 14 -18.24 18.18 14.29
N ARG A 15 -18.61 17.10 14.98
CA ARG A 15 -18.14 16.85 16.35
C ARG A 15 -16.65 16.59 16.30
N PRO A 16 -15.88 16.99 17.35
CA PRO A 16 -14.50 16.57 17.50
C PRO A 16 -14.38 15.05 17.40
N LEU A 17 -13.30 14.55 16.80
CA LEU A 17 -13.05 13.11 16.67
C LEU A 17 -12.86 12.44 18.04
N PHE A 18 -12.26 13.15 18.97
CA PHE A 18 -12.05 12.70 20.36
C PHE A 18 -12.76 13.62 21.32
N ALA A 19 -13.32 13.07 22.40
CA ALA A 19 -13.99 13.83 23.44
C ALA A 19 -12.99 14.68 24.27
N ASP A 20 -11.79 14.14 24.48
CA ASP A 20 -10.71 14.77 25.24
C ASP A 20 -9.31 14.28 24.80
N GLU A 21 -8.28 14.82 25.44
CA GLU A 21 -6.90 14.42 25.17
C GLU A 21 -6.60 12.98 25.61
N ALA A 22 -7.23 12.51 26.68
CA ALA A 22 -7.02 11.16 27.19
C ALA A 22 -7.52 10.11 26.16
N GLU A 23 -8.66 10.34 25.54
CA GLU A 23 -9.18 9.49 24.46
C GLU A 23 -8.25 9.50 23.24
N ARG A 24 -7.75 10.68 22.83
CA ARG A 24 -6.77 10.80 21.74
C ARG A 24 -5.49 10.03 22.06
N ASP A 25 -4.96 10.16 23.26
CA ASP A 25 -3.71 9.53 23.67
C ASP A 25 -3.87 8.01 23.82
N ALA A 26 -5.02 7.54 24.29
CA ALA A 26 -5.36 6.11 24.30
C ALA A 26 -5.45 5.54 22.88
N PHE A 27 -6.05 6.27 21.94
CA PHE A 27 -6.10 5.91 20.53
C PHE A 27 -4.67 5.84 19.93
N ALA A 28 -3.85 6.87 20.14
CA ALA A 28 -2.49 6.94 19.63
C ALA A 28 -1.63 5.79 20.20
N THR A 29 -1.72 5.50 21.50
CA THR A 29 -1.00 4.42 22.17
C THR A 29 -1.37 3.05 21.58
N ARG A 30 -2.67 2.78 21.41
CA ARG A 30 -3.15 1.54 20.81
C ARG A 30 -2.62 1.35 19.39
N HIS A 31 -2.65 2.40 18.57
CA HIS A 31 -2.17 2.33 17.19
C HIS A 31 -0.65 2.26 17.08
N ALA A 32 0.09 2.88 17.99
CA ALA A 32 1.54 2.81 18.03
C ALA A 32 2.07 1.40 18.34
N ALA A 33 1.25 0.54 18.96
CA ALA A 33 1.60 -0.85 19.21
C ALA A 33 1.52 -1.74 17.94
N GLU A 34 0.73 -1.31 16.94
CA GLU A 34 0.51 -2.04 15.69
C GLU A 34 1.54 -1.58 14.65
N THR A 35 2.72 -2.18 14.67
CA THR A 35 3.82 -1.83 13.75
C THR A 35 4.21 -3.01 12.88
N ILE A 36 4.61 -2.71 11.63
CA ILE A 36 5.26 -3.68 10.74
C ILE A 36 6.76 -3.64 11.03
N PRO A 37 7.44 -4.79 11.19
CA PRO A 37 8.88 -4.84 11.35
C PRO A 37 9.60 -4.11 10.22
N THR A 38 10.58 -3.29 10.55
CA THR A 38 11.39 -2.56 9.58
C THR A 38 12.87 -2.80 9.83
N GLY A 39 13.66 -2.75 8.77
CA GLY A 39 15.12 -2.86 8.81
C GLY A 39 15.76 -1.89 7.83
N ASP A 40 17.03 -2.12 7.53
CA ASP A 40 17.80 -1.36 6.56
C ASP A 40 18.32 -2.30 5.47
N LEU A 41 18.09 -1.94 4.20
CA LEU A 41 18.58 -2.71 3.06
C LEU A 41 20.11 -2.83 3.07
N ALA A 42 20.82 -1.80 3.51
CA ALA A 42 22.28 -1.79 3.56
C ALA A 42 22.88 -2.86 4.51
N THR A 43 22.08 -3.36 5.46
CA THR A 43 22.48 -4.41 6.42
C THR A 43 21.75 -5.72 6.22
N ALA A 44 20.90 -5.81 5.19
CA ALA A 44 20.17 -7.03 4.87
C ALA A 44 21.10 -8.11 4.30
N SER A 45 20.75 -9.38 4.49
CA SER A 45 21.49 -10.52 3.94
C SER A 45 20.54 -11.64 3.52
N GLY A 46 21.02 -12.53 2.65
CA GLY A 46 20.26 -13.68 2.16
C GLY A 46 19.12 -13.31 1.21
N PRO A 47 18.05 -14.13 1.17
CA PRO A 47 16.95 -13.95 0.24
C PRO A 47 16.03 -12.79 0.64
N LEU A 48 15.80 -11.88 -0.30
CA LEU A 48 14.86 -10.78 -0.19
C LEU A 48 13.73 -10.92 -1.21
N PHE A 49 12.57 -10.35 -0.91
CA PHE A 49 11.37 -10.39 -1.72
C PHE A 49 10.98 -8.97 -2.11
N TRP A 50 10.77 -8.75 -3.40
CA TRP A 50 10.45 -7.43 -3.93
C TRP A 50 9.00 -7.37 -4.41
N GLY A 51 8.23 -6.43 -3.88
CA GLY A 51 6.87 -6.10 -4.31
C GLY A 51 6.83 -4.73 -4.96
N LEU A 52 6.10 -4.63 -6.07
CA LEU A 52 5.89 -3.40 -6.82
C LEU A 52 4.41 -3.22 -7.12
N ASP A 53 3.85 -2.06 -6.73
CA ASP A 53 2.51 -1.62 -7.15
C ASP A 53 2.68 -0.53 -8.21
N ALA A 54 2.42 -0.89 -9.47
CA ALA A 54 2.46 -0.01 -10.61
C ALA A 54 1.07 0.59 -10.88
N GLY A 55 0.67 1.56 -10.05
CA GLY A 55 -0.61 2.24 -10.20
C GLY A 55 -0.70 3.14 -11.43
N SER A 56 -1.89 3.69 -11.70
CA SER A 56 -2.14 4.58 -12.84
C SER A 56 -1.36 5.90 -12.78
N THR A 57 -1.18 6.45 -11.58
CA THR A 57 -0.51 7.76 -11.36
C THR A 57 0.72 7.66 -10.46
N THR A 58 0.77 6.66 -9.61
CA THR A 58 1.84 6.46 -8.62
C THR A 58 2.44 5.07 -8.73
N ILE A 59 3.68 4.96 -8.29
CA ILE A 59 4.38 3.68 -8.14
C ILE A 59 4.83 3.52 -6.69
N LYS A 60 4.65 2.33 -6.14
CA LYS A 60 5.11 1.99 -4.79
C LYS A 60 5.92 0.71 -4.86
N SER A 61 6.92 0.63 -4.03
CA SER A 61 7.79 -0.54 -3.97
C SER A 61 8.19 -0.84 -2.53
N VAL A 62 8.28 -2.12 -2.21
CA VAL A 62 8.84 -2.60 -0.95
C VAL A 62 9.81 -3.75 -1.22
N VAL A 63 10.91 -3.78 -0.47
CA VAL A 63 11.77 -4.96 -0.36
C VAL A 63 11.65 -5.49 1.05
N MET A 64 11.43 -6.78 1.20
CA MET A 64 11.17 -7.44 2.47
C MET A 64 12.12 -8.62 2.67
N THR A 65 12.44 -8.90 3.91
CA THR A 65 13.08 -10.15 4.34
C THR A 65 12.07 -11.31 4.37
N ALA A 66 12.55 -12.54 4.51
CA ALA A 66 11.72 -13.74 4.57
C ALA A 66 10.79 -13.78 5.81
N ASP A 67 11.15 -13.10 6.89
CA ASP A 67 10.36 -12.96 8.11
C ASP A 67 9.43 -11.73 8.10
N GLY A 68 9.35 -11.02 6.96
CA GLY A 68 8.38 -9.95 6.74
C GLY A 68 8.83 -8.55 7.14
N ALA A 69 10.09 -8.35 7.54
CA ALA A 69 10.57 -6.99 7.81
C ALA A 69 10.77 -6.21 6.50
N ILE A 70 10.27 -4.98 6.45
CA ILE A 70 10.46 -4.08 5.30
C ILE A 70 11.83 -3.42 5.44
N VAL A 71 12.74 -3.71 4.51
CA VAL A 71 14.11 -3.16 4.49
C VAL A 71 14.30 -2.03 3.49
N HIS A 72 13.40 -1.88 2.53
CA HIS A 72 13.38 -0.75 1.59
C HIS A 72 11.96 -0.43 1.19
N ARG A 73 11.67 0.86 0.97
CA ARG A 73 10.37 1.33 0.49
C ARG A 73 10.55 2.55 -0.42
N HIS A 74 9.73 2.61 -1.45
CA HIS A 74 9.68 3.72 -2.38
C HIS A 74 8.22 4.10 -2.66
N TYR A 75 7.92 5.38 -2.75
CA TYR A 75 6.62 5.92 -3.15
C TYR A 75 6.83 7.20 -3.95
N ALA A 76 6.39 7.21 -5.21
CA ALA A 76 6.52 8.38 -6.07
C ALA A 76 5.42 8.42 -7.15
N GLY A 77 5.27 9.56 -7.81
CA GLY A 77 4.53 9.66 -9.07
C GLY A 77 5.25 8.88 -10.17
N ASN A 78 4.50 8.20 -11.04
CA ASN A 78 5.07 7.46 -12.18
C ASN A 78 5.23 8.30 -13.45
N GLY A 79 4.75 9.57 -13.43
CA GLY A 79 4.84 10.48 -14.59
C GLY A 79 4.10 9.98 -15.84
N GLY A 80 3.16 9.03 -15.71
CA GLY A 80 2.46 8.38 -16.82
C GLY A 80 3.26 7.27 -17.52
N ASP A 81 4.46 6.94 -17.01
CA ASP A 81 5.33 5.87 -17.54
C ASP A 81 5.76 4.92 -16.42
N PRO A 82 4.93 3.92 -16.09
CA PRO A 82 5.19 3.00 -15.00
C PRO A 82 6.45 2.13 -15.24
N VAL A 83 6.79 1.84 -16.49
CA VAL A 83 7.99 1.06 -16.82
C VAL A 83 9.26 1.84 -16.52
N LYS A 84 9.32 3.11 -16.95
CA LYS A 84 10.45 4.00 -16.64
C LYS A 84 10.61 4.22 -15.16
N ALA A 85 9.50 4.43 -14.44
CA ALA A 85 9.51 4.58 -12.99
C ALA A 85 10.02 3.30 -12.29
N ALA A 86 9.53 2.11 -12.71
CA ALA A 86 9.99 0.83 -12.20
C ALA A 86 11.48 0.59 -12.44
N LEU A 87 12.00 0.94 -13.64
CA LEU A 87 13.44 0.88 -13.95
C LEU A 87 14.28 1.76 -13.02
N GLY A 88 13.75 2.94 -12.64
CA GLY A 88 14.40 3.81 -11.65
C GLY A 88 14.54 3.10 -10.29
N ILE A 89 13.48 2.46 -9.82
CA ILE A 89 13.48 1.71 -8.56
C ILE A 89 14.43 0.49 -8.63
N VAL A 90 14.46 -0.23 -9.76
CA VAL A 90 15.41 -1.34 -9.95
C VAL A 90 16.85 -0.88 -9.76
N LYS A 91 17.21 0.27 -10.33
CA LYS A 91 18.56 0.85 -10.16
C LYS A 91 18.84 1.21 -8.71
N GLU A 92 17.90 1.91 -8.05
CA GLU A 92 17.99 2.29 -6.65
C GLU A 92 18.22 1.08 -5.74
N VAL A 93 17.36 0.05 -5.86
CA VAL A 93 17.48 -1.17 -5.07
C VAL A 93 18.79 -1.90 -5.36
N ARG A 94 19.18 -2.01 -6.65
CA ARG A 94 20.42 -2.70 -7.05
C ARG A 94 21.67 -2.02 -6.51
N GLU A 95 21.70 -0.70 -6.50
CA GLU A 95 22.82 0.09 -5.98
C GLU A 95 22.95 -0.03 -4.46
N ALA A 96 21.83 -0.16 -3.75
CA ALA A 96 21.79 -0.29 -2.30
C ALA A 96 21.93 -1.75 -1.80
N LEU A 97 21.80 -2.75 -2.69
CA LEU A 97 21.77 -4.16 -2.32
C LEU A 97 23.16 -4.64 -1.88
N PRO A 98 23.33 -5.18 -0.64
CA PRO A 98 24.59 -5.75 -0.19
C PRO A 98 25.03 -6.97 -1.00
N ALA A 99 26.31 -7.28 -0.98
CA ALA A 99 26.89 -8.38 -1.75
C ALA A 99 26.40 -9.78 -1.33
N ASP A 100 25.96 -9.93 -0.09
CA ASP A 100 25.43 -11.17 0.50
C ASP A 100 23.91 -11.25 0.53
N ALA A 101 23.22 -10.24 -0.05
CA ALA A 101 21.78 -10.23 -0.24
C ALA A 101 21.42 -10.40 -1.72
N TYR A 102 20.26 -11.00 -2.00
CA TYR A 102 19.73 -11.14 -3.36
C TYR A 102 18.20 -11.14 -3.41
N LEU A 103 17.64 -10.68 -4.51
CA LEU A 103 16.20 -10.76 -4.75
C LEU A 103 15.82 -12.18 -5.16
N ALA A 104 15.19 -12.91 -4.25
CA ALA A 104 14.79 -14.30 -4.46
C ALA A 104 13.51 -14.41 -5.30
N ARG A 105 12.56 -13.46 -5.15
CA ARG A 105 11.33 -13.36 -5.91
C ARG A 105 10.90 -11.91 -6.05
N CYS A 106 10.27 -11.61 -7.18
CA CYS A 106 9.71 -10.31 -7.49
C CYS A 106 8.24 -10.46 -7.92
N CYS A 107 7.37 -9.61 -7.38
CA CYS A 107 5.95 -9.57 -7.74
C CYS A 107 5.55 -8.16 -8.11
N VAL A 108 4.70 -8.01 -9.12
CA VAL A 108 4.13 -6.73 -9.52
C VAL A 108 2.61 -6.80 -9.50
N THR A 109 1.98 -5.70 -9.10
CA THR A 109 0.53 -5.50 -9.12
C THR A 109 0.18 -4.10 -9.61
N GLY A 110 -1.11 -3.78 -9.67
CA GLY A 110 -1.62 -2.48 -10.08
C GLY A 110 -1.94 -2.39 -11.57
N TYR A 111 -2.43 -1.22 -12.00
CA TYR A 111 -2.89 -0.99 -13.37
C TYR A 111 -1.81 -1.25 -14.45
N GLY A 112 -0.55 -0.95 -14.13
CA GLY A 112 0.61 -1.17 -15.02
C GLY A 112 1.25 -2.55 -14.91
N GLU A 113 0.66 -3.49 -14.16
CA GLU A 113 1.21 -4.83 -13.87
C GLU A 113 1.74 -5.53 -15.11
N GLY A 114 0.90 -5.74 -16.13
CA GLY A 114 1.27 -6.48 -17.34
C GLY A 114 2.43 -5.83 -18.13
N LEU A 115 2.48 -4.48 -18.19
CA LEU A 115 3.56 -3.76 -18.86
C LEU A 115 4.89 -3.93 -18.12
N VAL A 116 4.86 -3.74 -16.81
CA VAL A 116 6.06 -3.84 -15.96
C VAL A 116 6.55 -5.29 -15.88
N GLN A 117 5.64 -6.26 -15.75
CA GLN A 117 5.98 -7.67 -15.76
C GLN A 117 6.70 -8.07 -17.05
N ALA A 118 6.16 -7.69 -18.20
CA ALA A 118 6.76 -7.99 -19.49
C ALA A 118 8.12 -7.30 -19.69
N ALA A 119 8.24 -6.02 -19.31
CA ALA A 119 9.45 -5.22 -19.51
C ALA A 119 10.60 -5.65 -18.59
N LEU A 120 10.32 -5.96 -17.33
CA LEU A 120 11.32 -6.30 -16.30
C LEU A 120 11.48 -7.81 -16.09
N ARG A 121 10.63 -8.64 -16.73
CA ARG A 121 10.58 -10.09 -16.51
C ARG A 121 10.41 -10.45 -15.03
N VAL A 122 9.50 -9.74 -14.36
CA VAL A 122 9.14 -10.00 -12.97
C VAL A 122 8.54 -11.40 -12.85
N ASP A 123 8.90 -12.15 -11.81
CA ASP A 123 8.50 -13.55 -11.63
C ASP A 123 6.99 -13.75 -11.65
N GLN A 124 6.24 -12.81 -11.04
CA GLN A 124 4.79 -12.92 -10.89
C GLN A 124 4.09 -11.58 -11.04
N GLY A 125 2.99 -11.55 -11.80
CA GLY A 125 1.97 -10.52 -11.73
C GLY A 125 0.85 -10.98 -10.80
N GLU A 126 0.27 -10.08 -10.01
CA GLU A 126 -0.84 -10.39 -9.13
C GLU A 126 -1.94 -9.33 -9.28
N ILE A 127 -3.19 -9.77 -9.25
CA ILE A 127 -4.33 -8.86 -9.26
C ILE A 127 -4.30 -8.00 -7.98
N GLU A 128 -4.47 -6.70 -8.11
CA GLU A 128 -4.39 -5.72 -7.02
C GLU A 128 -5.25 -6.12 -5.81
N THR A 129 -6.48 -6.54 -6.05
CA THR A 129 -7.41 -7.01 -5.00
C THR A 129 -6.86 -8.21 -4.23
N MET A 130 -6.19 -9.15 -4.92
CA MET A 130 -5.56 -10.30 -4.28
C MET A 130 -4.30 -9.91 -3.50
N ALA A 131 -3.52 -8.96 -4.02
CA ALA A 131 -2.37 -8.41 -3.31
C ALA A 131 -2.79 -7.73 -2.00
N HIS A 132 -3.86 -6.91 -2.02
CA HIS A 132 -4.44 -6.29 -0.82
C HIS A 132 -4.95 -7.32 0.19
N TYR A 133 -5.70 -8.32 -0.28
CA TYR A 133 -6.16 -9.41 0.60
C TYR A 133 -4.99 -10.17 1.24
N ARG A 134 -3.96 -10.54 0.47
CA ARG A 134 -2.78 -11.23 0.98
C ARG A 134 -2.02 -10.42 2.02
N ALA A 135 -1.87 -9.11 1.79
CA ALA A 135 -1.25 -8.21 2.75
C ALA A 135 -2.07 -8.11 4.04
N ALA A 136 -3.40 -7.96 3.93
CA ALA A 136 -4.29 -7.90 5.09
C ALA A 136 -4.25 -9.20 5.90
N GLU A 137 -4.27 -10.37 5.26
CA GLU A 137 -4.18 -11.68 5.91
C GLU A 137 -2.83 -11.89 6.59
N ALA A 138 -1.73 -11.39 6.01
CA ALA A 138 -0.40 -11.49 6.61
C ALA A 138 -0.27 -10.63 7.89
N ILE A 139 -0.94 -9.46 7.93
CA ILE A 139 -0.89 -8.55 9.08
C ILE A 139 -1.93 -8.94 10.14
N ALA A 140 -3.14 -9.35 9.71
CA ALA A 140 -4.25 -9.72 10.57
C ALA A 140 -4.79 -11.10 10.16
N PRO A 141 -4.14 -12.21 10.58
CA PRO A 141 -4.56 -13.56 10.23
C PRO A 141 -6.01 -13.84 10.61
N GLY A 142 -6.77 -14.44 9.69
CA GLY A 142 -8.18 -14.70 9.85
C GLY A 142 -9.09 -13.50 9.58
N VAL A 143 -8.59 -12.48 8.89
CA VAL A 143 -9.41 -11.34 8.46
C VAL A 143 -10.64 -11.82 7.67
N THR A 144 -11.80 -11.27 7.99
CA THR A 144 -13.08 -11.62 7.36
C THR A 144 -13.60 -10.55 6.40
N SER A 145 -13.05 -9.33 6.49
CA SER A 145 -13.43 -8.21 5.62
C SER A 145 -12.24 -7.28 5.44
N VAL A 146 -12.03 -6.80 4.20
CA VAL A 146 -11.06 -5.77 3.87
C VAL A 146 -11.78 -4.64 3.15
N ILE A 147 -11.60 -3.42 3.60
CA ILE A 147 -12.06 -2.21 2.91
C ILE A 147 -10.84 -1.53 2.33
N ASP A 148 -10.80 -1.48 1.02
CA ASP A 148 -9.77 -0.81 0.25
C ASP A 148 -10.34 0.51 -0.27
N ILE A 149 -9.70 1.63 0.06
CA ILE A 149 -10.11 2.97 -0.33
C ILE A 149 -9.01 3.57 -1.19
N GLY A 150 -9.20 3.48 -2.49
CA GLY A 150 -8.31 4.05 -3.50
C GLY A 150 -8.71 5.47 -3.92
N GLY A 151 -7.90 6.06 -4.79
CA GLY A 151 -8.19 7.39 -5.35
C GLY A 151 -9.27 7.39 -6.45
N GLN A 152 -9.61 6.24 -7.01
CA GLN A 152 -10.57 6.10 -8.12
C GLN A 152 -11.76 5.22 -7.77
N ASP A 153 -11.57 4.27 -6.89
CA ASP A 153 -12.61 3.33 -6.47
C ASP A 153 -12.46 2.96 -4.99
N MET A 154 -13.50 2.36 -4.46
CA MET A 154 -13.48 1.69 -3.16
C MET A 154 -13.92 0.25 -3.35
N LYS A 155 -13.23 -0.68 -2.70
CA LYS A 155 -13.54 -2.11 -2.74
C LYS A 155 -13.82 -2.62 -1.32
N CYS A 156 -14.87 -3.41 -1.19
CA CYS A 156 -15.14 -4.17 0.03
C CYS A 156 -15.00 -5.66 -0.30
N LEU A 157 -13.99 -6.27 0.28
CA LEU A 157 -13.69 -7.69 0.12
C LEU A 157 -14.29 -8.45 1.30
N ARG A 158 -15.00 -9.53 1.03
CA ARG A 158 -15.45 -10.48 2.05
C ARG A 158 -14.63 -11.75 1.95
N VAL A 159 -14.13 -12.20 3.09
CA VAL A 159 -13.31 -13.41 3.21
C VAL A 159 -14.08 -14.45 4.03
N ARG A 160 -14.10 -15.68 3.55
CA ARG A 160 -14.74 -16.81 4.25
C ARG A 160 -13.86 -18.05 4.13
N GLY A 161 -13.52 -18.65 5.27
CA GLY A 161 -12.70 -19.84 5.29
C GLY A 161 -11.29 -19.65 4.69
N GLY A 162 -10.71 -18.45 4.80
CA GLY A 162 -9.38 -18.14 4.25
C GLY A 162 -9.38 -17.92 2.72
N ALA A 163 -10.55 -17.75 2.10
CA ALA A 163 -10.68 -17.46 0.67
C ALA A 163 -11.57 -16.23 0.44
N LEU A 164 -11.29 -15.52 -0.64
CA LEU A 164 -12.12 -14.40 -1.08
C LEU A 164 -13.49 -14.92 -1.55
N ASP A 165 -14.56 -14.51 -0.84
CA ASP A 165 -15.95 -14.95 -1.09
C ASP A 165 -16.67 -14.00 -2.05
N SER A 166 -16.53 -12.69 -1.84
CA SER A 166 -17.15 -11.69 -2.72
C SER A 166 -16.40 -10.34 -2.67
N ILE A 167 -16.59 -9.58 -3.75
CA ILE A 167 -16.04 -8.24 -3.91
C ILE A 167 -17.20 -7.31 -4.30
N ALA A 168 -17.40 -6.25 -3.51
CA ALA A 168 -18.26 -5.13 -3.90
C ALA A 168 -17.36 -3.94 -4.26
N VAL A 169 -17.62 -3.33 -5.41
CA VAL A 169 -16.87 -2.17 -5.91
C VAL A 169 -17.79 -0.97 -5.97
N ASN A 170 -17.31 0.17 -5.49
CA ASN A 170 -17.93 1.47 -5.70
C ASN A 170 -16.98 2.34 -6.53
N GLU A 171 -17.39 2.63 -7.76
CA GLU A 171 -16.64 3.45 -8.73
C GLU A 171 -17.00 4.93 -8.67
N ALA A 172 -17.92 5.31 -7.76
CA ALA A 172 -18.22 6.72 -7.56
C ALA A 172 -17.01 7.41 -6.93
N CYS A 173 -16.39 8.34 -7.65
CA CYS A 173 -15.39 9.23 -7.08
C CYS A 173 -15.96 9.94 -5.86
N SER A 174 -15.29 9.80 -4.74
CA SER A 174 -15.59 10.52 -3.50
C SER A 174 -15.06 11.93 -3.53
#